data_5f1e82cbdd877514236a8a2268e58815
#
_entry.id   5f1e82cbdd877514236a8a2268e58815
#
_cell.length_a   1.000
_cell.length_b   1.000
_cell.length_c   1.000
_cell.angle_alpha   90.00
_cell.angle_beta   90.00
_cell.angle_gamma   90.00
#
_symmetry.space_group_name_H-M   'P 1'
#
loop_
_entity.id
_entity.type
_entity.pdbx_description
1 polymer ?
#
loop_
_entity_poly.entity_id
_entity_poly.type
_entity_poly.pdbx_seq_one_letter_code
_entity_poly.pdbx_strand_id
1 'polypeptide(L)'
;MEQGKAMNIDLENLTVEAVQAAFAAGSFSAEQLARACFDRIERYNAKYNALIFLNPAAIEDARRIDERRAAGERLGPLAGVPVVIKDPMDMVGFPTTAGWAKLYSKKGGIDLLPERDSPVVARMRRAGAILLGKTNVPVLSHTGTHANDSWAGPTINVVMPERAPGGSSAGTASAVASAMAVLGLAEETGGSIQNPASAQDLVGIKPTIGLVPSAGVVPLSANRDVVGPIARNVRDAALCLDILAGYSSEDPKTLASVGRQPEGGYAAGLDRNALAGKRIGLYGPGWRAQPLSDEAAALYERVKGELAALGATLIDDPFKGSGFAELRQPTPPLSNFDARGLESIPYDIEKYLERLGKHAPLKTFAAFAEATKDEDAFGPDGVLHYLHNLADFKAALADPSLPPEMPEFVALKARYLRIFETVMAEHRLDALVFPQMRCELPPLHGKSTIQETTVGEINIAGLPGIAVPAGYYESGSPFGLIFVGRQWDEAALLGYAYAYENGTNHRKVPHLAT
;
A
#
# COMPACT_ATOMS: atom_id res chain seq x y z
N MET A 1 -38.93 25.13 -8.50
CA MET A 1 -37.75 24.40 -8.01
C MET A 1 -37.32 23.47 -9.13
N GLU A 2 -36.33 23.92 -9.93
CA GLU A 2 -35.75 23.10 -10.96
C GLU A 2 -35.02 21.93 -10.29
N GLN A 3 -35.47 20.72 -10.55
CA GLN A 3 -34.67 19.50 -10.29
C GLN A 3 -33.41 19.61 -11.16
N GLY A 4 -32.31 20.04 -10.56
CA GLY A 4 -31.03 20.11 -11.25
C GLY A 4 -30.71 18.75 -11.85
N LYS A 5 -30.52 18.69 -13.17
CA LYS A 5 -29.96 17.53 -13.86
C LYS A 5 -28.76 17.03 -13.07
N ALA A 6 -28.81 15.79 -12.62
CA ALA A 6 -27.67 15.15 -11.97
C ALA A 6 -26.45 15.34 -12.88
N MET A 7 -25.46 16.07 -12.41
CA MET A 7 -24.24 16.35 -13.15
C MET A 7 -23.47 15.02 -13.26
N ASN A 8 -23.25 14.53 -14.46
CA ASN A 8 -22.52 13.30 -14.70
C ASN A 8 -21.00 13.59 -14.62
N ILE A 9 -20.40 13.38 -13.46
CA ILE A 9 -18.96 13.47 -13.24
C ILE A 9 -18.33 12.14 -13.68
N ASP A 10 -17.38 12.16 -14.61
CA ASP A 10 -16.62 10.97 -15.02
C ASP A 10 -15.61 10.58 -13.93
N LEU A 11 -16.07 9.84 -12.92
CA LEU A 11 -15.24 9.40 -11.79
C LEU A 11 -14.15 8.40 -12.22
N GLU A 12 -14.35 7.66 -13.31
CA GLU A 12 -13.46 6.56 -13.73
C GLU A 12 -12.13 7.07 -14.28
N ASN A 13 -12.16 8.22 -14.96
CA ASN A 13 -10.99 8.86 -15.55
C ASN A 13 -10.47 10.07 -14.74
N LEU A 14 -11.09 10.36 -13.59
CA LEU A 14 -10.77 11.55 -12.80
C LEU A 14 -9.40 11.40 -12.12
N THR A 15 -8.50 12.35 -12.37
CA THR A 15 -7.19 12.51 -11.73
C THR A 15 -7.23 13.67 -10.72
N VAL A 16 -6.24 13.76 -9.83
CA VAL A 16 -6.11 14.91 -8.92
C VAL A 16 -6.02 16.22 -9.71
N GLU A 17 -5.24 16.25 -10.79
CA GLU A 17 -5.09 17.43 -11.64
C GLU A 17 -6.42 17.81 -12.31
N ALA A 18 -7.16 16.82 -12.83
CA ALA A 18 -8.48 17.05 -13.44
C ALA A 18 -9.49 17.57 -12.41
N VAL A 19 -9.46 17.07 -11.16
CA VAL A 19 -10.29 17.60 -10.06
C VAL A 19 -9.98 19.07 -9.82
N GLN A 20 -8.71 19.45 -9.66
CA GLN A 20 -8.33 20.84 -9.39
C GLN A 20 -8.67 21.76 -10.59
N ALA A 21 -8.48 21.30 -11.82
CA ALA A 21 -8.86 22.04 -13.02
C ALA A 21 -10.40 22.26 -13.10
N ALA A 22 -11.18 21.23 -12.80
CA ALA A 22 -12.64 21.31 -12.79
C ALA A 22 -13.15 22.29 -11.71
N PHE A 23 -12.54 22.28 -10.53
CA PHE A 23 -12.87 23.27 -9.47
C PHE A 23 -12.53 24.71 -9.90
N ALA A 24 -11.36 24.90 -10.53
CA ALA A 24 -10.97 26.21 -11.04
C ALA A 24 -11.91 26.73 -12.16
N ALA A 25 -12.40 25.82 -12.99
CA ALA A 25 -13.37 26.13 -14.05
C ALA A 25 -14.82 26.25 -13.57
N GLY A 26 -15.10 25.91 -12.29
CA GLY A 26 -16.48 25.87 -11.76
C GLY A 26 -17.34 24.77 -12.38
N SER A 27 -16.72 23.70 -12.94
CA SER A 27 -17.43 22.60 -13.58
C SER A 27 -18.24 21.77 -12.59
N PHE A 28 -17.72 21.58 -11.38
CA PHE A 28 -18.40 21.00 -10.22
C PHE A 28 -17.71 21.47 -8.93
N SER A 29 -18.39 21.33 -7.79
CA SER A 29 -17.86 21.65 -6.47
C SER A 29 -17.28 20.42 -5.77
N ALA A 30 -16.54 20.63 -4.67
CA ALA A 30 -16.06 19.51 -3.83
C ALA A 30 -17.23 18.74 -3.21
N GLU A 31 -18.31 19.43 -2.80
CA GLU A 31 -19.53 18.78 -2.32
C GLU A 31 -20.15 17.89 -3.41
N GLN A 32 -20.27 18.38 -4.64
CA GLN A 32 -20.84 17.61 -5.75
C GLN A 32 -19.98 16.36 -6.06
N LEU A 33 -18.65 16.50 -6.04
CA LEU A 33 -17.75 15.38 -6.24
C LEU A 33 -17.86 14.35 -5.11
N ALA A 34 -17.88 14.79 -3.85
CA ALA A 34 -18.04 13.89 -2.70
C ALA A 34 -19.36 13.12 -2.77
N ARG A 35 -20.47 13.80 -3.13
CA ARG A 35 -21.78 13.14 -3.34
C ARG A 35 -21.73 12.10 -4.44
N ALA A 36 -21.12 12.42 -5.60
CA ALA A 36 -20.97 11.46 -6.69
C ALA A 36 -20.16 10.20 -6.26
N CYS A 37 -19.14 10.38 -5.42
CA CYS A 37 -18.42 9.26 -4.83
C CYS A 37 -19.30 8.43 -3.88
N PHE A 38 -20.12 9.07 -3.02
CA PHE A 38 -21.04 8.35 -2.14
C PHE A 38 -22.13 7.61 -2.92
N ASP A 39 -22.71 8.20 -3.97
CA ASP A 39 -23.66 7.53 -4.85
C ASP A 39 -23.02 6.27 -5.50
N ARG A 40 -21.74 6.37 -5.88
CA ARG A 40 -20.99 5.24 -6.42
C ARG A 40 -20.70 4.18 -5.35
N ILE A 41 -20.35 4.59 -4.14
CA ILE A 41 -20.16 3.68 -2.98
C ILE A 41 -21.47 2.96 -2.67
N GLU A 42 -22.60 3.67 -2.57
CA GLU A 42 -23.92 3.08 -2.32
C GLU A 42 -24.26 2.02 -3.38
N ARG A 43 -23.97 2.32 -4.64
CA ARG A 43 -24.27 1.43 -5.76
C ARG A 43 -23.42 0.15 -5.79
N TYR A 44 -22.14 0.23 -5.43
CA TYR A 44 -21.19 -0.85 -5.71
C TYR A 44 -20.55 -1.47 -4.48
N ASN A 45 -20.53 -0.77 -3.32
CA ASN A 45 -19.80 -1.27 -2.16
C ASN A 45 -20.39 -2.54 -1.56
N ALA A 46 -21.71 -2.75 -1.69
CA ALA A 46 -22.36 -3.99 -1.24
C ALA A 46 -21.76 -5.23 -1.94
N LYS A 47 -21.34 -5.09 -3.20
CA LYS A 47 -20.71 -6.16 -3.98
C LYS A 47 -19.21 -6.29 -3.72
N TYR A 48 -18.49 -5.15 -3.77
CA TYR A 48 -17.02 -5.17 -3.72
C TYR A 48 -16.46 -5.15 -2.30
N ASN A 49 -17.25 -4.77 -1.32
CA ASN A 49 -16.89 -4.69 0.11
C ASN A 49 -15.54 -3.99 0.34
N ALA A 50 -15.39 -2.84 -0.34
CA ALA A 50 -14.16 -2.05 -0.30
C ALA A 50 -14.06 -1.17 0.94
N LEU A 51 -15.17 -0.48 1.32
CA LEU A 51 -15.25 0.39 2.50
C LEU A 51 -16.06 -0.31 3.60
N ILE A 52 -15.54 -0.26 4.83
CA ILE A 52 -16.16 -0.84 6.03
C ILE A 52 -16.67 0.21 7.01
N PHE A 53 -16.17 1.44 6.89
CA PHE A 53 -16.70 2.61 7.58
C PHE A 53 -16.82 3.77 6.60
N LEU A 54 -17.97 4.47 6.63
CA LEU A 54 -18.20 5.69 5.87
C LEU A 54 -18.13 6.90 6.79
N ASN A 55 -17.48 7.97 6.33
CA ASN A 55 -17.38 9.21 7.09
C ASN A 55 -18.62 10.08 6.90
N PRO A 56 -19.51 10.22 7.90
CA PRO A 56 -20.72 11.03 7.77
C PRO A 56 -20.42 12.51 7.65
N ALA A 57 -19.24 12.97 8.07
CA ALA A 57 -18.83 14.37 7.98
C ALA A 57 -18.24 14.75 6.61
N ALA A 58 -17.98 13.80 5.72
CA ALA A 58 -17.25 14.06 4.46
C ALA A 58 -17.95 15.10 3.56
N ILE A 59 -19.28 15.09 3.49
CA ILE A 59 -20.04 16.09 2.71
C ILE A 59 -19.89 17.48 3.30
N GLU A 60 -19.93 17.60 4.62
CA GLU A 60 -19.76 18.88 5.31
C GLU A 60 -18.31 19.38 5.20
N ASP A 61 -17.33 18.47 5.27
CA ASP A 61 -15.92 18.80 5.00
C ASP A 61 -15.74 19.34 3.58
N ALA A 62 -16.42 18.74 2.60
CA ALA A 62 -16.40 19.20 1.21
C ALA A 62 -17.01 20.60 1.04
N ARG A 63 -18.15 20.89 1.68
CA ARG A 63 -18.76 22.24 1.69
C ARG A 63 -17.79 23.28 2.25
N ARG A 64 -17.15 22.99 3.38
CA ARG A 64 -16.15 23.91 3.96
C ARG A 64 -14.99 24.19 3.02
N ILE A 65 -14.56 23.22 2.22
CA ILE A 65 -13.54 23.43 1.18
C ILE A 65 -14.09 24.38 0.09
N ASP A 66 -15.33 24.19 -0.35
CA ASP A 66 -15.95 25.08 -1.35
C ASP A 66 -16.12 26.52 -0.83
N GLU A 67 -16.55 26.69 0.42
CA GLU A 67 -16.67 27.99 1.08
C GLU A 67 -15.31 28.72 1.17
N ARG A 68 -14.27 28.03 1.61
CA ARG A 68 -12.89 28.55 1.70
C ARG A 68 -12.34 28.92 0.33
N ARG A 69 -12.64 28.11 -0.70
CA ARG A 69 -12.26 28.41 -2.09
C ARG A 69 -12.99 29.67 -2.60
N ALA A 70 -14.30 29.79 -2.32
CA ALA A 70 -15.09 30.97 -2.67
C ALA A 70 -14.60 32.24 -1.96
N ALA A 71 -14.07 32.11 -0.73
CA ALA A 71 -13.43 33.18 0.00
C ALA A 71 -12.02 33.56 -0.51
N GLY A 72 -11.49 32.86 -1.53
CA GLY A 72 -10.19 33.13 -2.10
C GLY A 72 -9.01 32.62 -1.23
N GLU A 73 -9.25 31.70 -0.29
CA GLU A 73 -8.19 31.14 0.54
C GLU A 73 -7.22 30.28 -0.30
N ARG A 74 -5.93 30.33 0.06
CA ARG A 74 -4.96 29.38 -0.48
C ARG A 74 -5.17 28.02 0.16
N LEU A 75 -5.67 27.08 -0.63
CA LEU A 75 -5.96 25.72 -0.19
C LEU A 75 -4.76 24.78 -0.43
N GLY A 76 -4.78 23.64 0.27
CA GLY A 76 -3.79 22.58 0.09
C GLY A 76 -3.92 21.85 -1.26
N PRO A 77 -2.90 21.08 -1.67
CA PRO A 77 -2.83 20.46 -3.01
C PRO A 77 -3.90 19.39 -3.26
N LEU A 78 -4.51 18.82 -2.22
CA LEU A 78 -5.62 17.86 -2.34
C LEU A 78 -6.98 18.46 -1.93
N ALA A 79 -7.11 19.79 -1.90
CA ALA A 79 -8.35 20.42 -1.48
C ALA A 79 -9.57 19.95 -2.28
N GLY A 80 -10.48 19.25 -1.61
CA GLY A 80 -11.69 18.68 -2.20
C GLY A 80 -11.51 17.31 -2.89
N VAL A 81 -10.31 16.73 -2.89
CA VAL A 81 -10.06 15.40 -3.50
C VAL A 81 -10.56 14.30 -2.57
N PRO A 82 -11.45 13.39 -3.04
CA PRO A 82 -11.93 12.25 -2.28
C PRO A 82 -10.85 11.16 -2.08
N VAL A 83 -10.63 10.77 -0.81
CA VAL A 83 -9.60 9.80 -0.42
C VAL A 83 -10.17 8.76 0.55
N VAL A 84 -9.71 7.51 0.45
CA VAL A 84 -10.00 6.44 1.41
C VAL A 84 -8.76 6.07 2.20
N ILE A 85 -8.99 5.60 3.44
CA ILE A 85 -7.93 5.29 4.41
C ILE A 85 -8.00 3.81 4.76
N LYS A 86 -6.88 3.10 4.69
CA LYS A 86 -6.82 1.69 5.14
C LYS A 86 -7.14 1.58 6.63
N ASP A 87 -7.96 0.60 7.01
CA ASP A 87 -8.51 0.49 8.37
C ASP A 87 -7.48 0.49 9.51
N PRO A 88 -6.29 -0.11 9.41
CA PRO A 88 -5.30 -0.05 10.50
C PRO A 88 -4.80 1.35 10.87
N MET A 89 -5.06 2.36 10.03
CA MET A 89 -4.65 3.75 10.31
C MET A 89 -5.65 4.46 11.22
N ASP A 90 -5.15 5.06 12.30
CA ASP A 90 -5.95 5.86 13.22
C ASP A 90 -6.57 7.07 12.53
N MET A 91 -7.89 7.16 12.64
CA MET A 91 -8.71 8.26 12.16
C MET A 91 -9.71 8.63 13.25
N VAL A 92 -9.63 9.85 13.77
CA VAL A 92 -10.50 10.33 14.85
C VAL A 92 -11.98 10.17 14.46
N GLY A 93 -12.77 9.66 15.39
CA GLY A 93 -14.19 9.39 15.20
C GLY A 93 -14.51 7.99 14.68
N PHE A 94 -13.50 7.17 14.41
CA PHE A 94 -13.66 5.79 13.92
C PHE A 94 -12.86 4.80 14.76
N PRO A 95 -13.40 3.58 15.00
CA PRO A 95 -12.60 2.53 15.58
C PRO A 95 -11.52 2.09 14.58
N THR A 96 -10.38 1.67 15.11
CA THR A 96 -9.32 1.01 14.34
C THR A 96 -9.42 -0.48 14.61
N THR A 97 -9.96 -1.23 13.64
CA THR A 97 -10.30 -2.65 13.84
C THR A 97 -9.26 -3.61 13.31
N ALA A 98 -8.37 -3.17 12.42
CA ALA A 98 -7.43 -4.03 11.71
C ALA A 98 -8.10 -5.30 11.12
N GLY A 99 -9.34 -5.17 10.64
CA GLY A 99 -10.12 -6.28 10.08
C GLY A 99 -10.60 -7.31 11.10
N TRP A 100 -10.31 -7.15 12.39
CA TRP A 100 -10.55 -8.16 13.42
C TRP A 100 -11.79 -7.86 14.27
N ALA A 101 -12.71 -8.84 14.38
CA ALA A 101 -13.93 -8.73 15.18
C ALA A 101 -13.64 -8.40 16.67
N LYS A 102 -12.52 -8.87 17.22
CA LYS A 102 -12.09 -8.58 18.59
C LYS A 102 -11.76 -7.13 18.85
N LEU A 103 -11.49 -6.36 17.80
CA LEU A 103 -11.22 -4.91 17.88
C LEU A 103 -12.42 -4.09 17.39
N TYR A 104 -13.64 -4.66 17.45
CA TYR A 104 -14.87 -3.98 17.08
C TYR A 104 -16.04 -4.33 18.01
N SER A 105 -16.53 -3.35 18.79
CA SER A 105 -17.58 -3.56 19.78
C SER A 105 -18.89 -4.10 19.21
N LYS A 106 -19.27 -3.66 17.98
CA LYS A 106 -20.47 -4.18 17.30
C LYS A 106 -20.35 -5.64 16.85
N LYS A 107 -19.18 -6.24 16.98
CA LYS A 107 -18.92 -7.68 16.74
C LYS A 107 -18.58 -8.43 18.04
N GLY A 108 -18.82 -7.82 19.19
CA GLY A 108 -18.55 -8.41 20.51
C GLY A 108 -17.13 -8.17 21.03
N GLY A 109 -16.33 -7.38 20.34
CA GLY A 109 -14.97 -6.98 20.72
C GLY A 109 -14.90 -5.65 21.45
N ILE A 110 -13.74 -5.00 21.40
CA ILE A 110 -13.43 -3.74 22.07
C ILE A 110 -13.00 -2.71 20.99
N ASP A 111 -13.66 -1.53 20.99
CA ASP A 111 -13.27 -0.47 20.04
C ASP A 111 -11.95 0.19 20.48
N LEU A 112 -10.95 0.20 19.58
CA LEU A 112 -9.78 1.04 19.71
C LEU A 112 -10.07 2.40 19.06
N LEU A 113 -10.50 3.37 19.89
CA LEU A 113 -10.84 4.72 19.44
C LEU A 113 -9.65 5.66 19.64
N PRO A 114 -9.00 6.15 18.58
CA PRO A 114 -7.88 7.06 18.70
C PRO A 114 -8.32 8.46 19.15
N GLU A 115 -7.57 9.09 20.06
CA GLU A 115 -7.77 10.49 20.47
C GLU A 115 -7.19 11.48 19.43
N ARG A 116 -6.39 11.00 18.50
CA ARG A 116 -5.77 11.79 17.42
C ARG A 116 -5.57 10.95 16.15
N ASP A 117 -5.64 11.61 15.01
CA ASP A 117 -5.31 10.99 13.73
C ASP A 117 -3.87 10.47 13.73
N SER A 118 -3.58 9.41 12.94
CA SER A 118 -2.20 9.10 12.58
C SER A 118 -1.56 10.27 11.83
N PRO A 119 -0.23 10.45 11.89
CA PRO A 119 0.42 11.55 11.17
C PRO A 119 0.07 11.61 9.68
N VAL A 120 -0.08 10.47 9.02
CA VAL A 120 -0.44 10.40 7.60
C VAL A 120 -1.88 10.87 7.36
N VAL A 121 -2.84 10.48 8.18
CA VAL A 121 -4.24 10.95 8.10
C VAL A 121 -4.32 12.45 8.39
N ALA A 122 -3.59 12.94 9.41
CA ALA A 122 -3.50 14.36 9.72
C ALA A 122 -2.91 15.18 8.57
N ARG A 123 -1.90 14.64 7.85
CA ARG A 123 -1.32 15.27 6.65
C ARG A 123 -2.32 15.36 5.52
N MET A 124 -3.10 14.31 5.27
CA MET A 124 -4.16 14.32 4.25
C MET A 124 -5.22 15.38 4.55
N ARG A 125 -5.69 15.47 5.82
CA ARG A 125 -6.63 16.53 6.22
C ARG A 125 -6.04 17.93 6.01
N ARG A 126 -4.78 18.16 6.40
CA ARG A 126 -4.11 19.46 6.18
C ARG A 126 -3.95 19.80 4.71
N ALA A 127 -3.75 18.79 3.84
CA ALA A 127 -3.73 18.96 2.40
C ALA A 127 -5.12 19.26 1.79
N GLY A 128 -6.20 19.19 2.59
CA GLY A 128 -7.57 19.47 2.19
C GLY A 128 -8.31 18.29 1.57
N ALA A 129 -7.78 17.07 1.69
CA ALA A 129 -8.45 15.87 1.20
C ALA A 129 -9.78 15.62 1.92
N ILE A 130 -10.77 15.13 1.19
CA ILE A 130 -12.05 14.67 1.74
C ILE A 130 -11.93 13.18 2.06
N LEU A 131 -11.90 12.85 3.35
CA LEU A 131 -11.78 11.47 3.79
C LEU A 131 -13.16 10.80 3.76
N LEU A 132 -13.36 9.90 2.80
CA LEU A 132 -14.67 9.24 2.59
C LEU A 132 -14.96 8.15 3.62
N GLY A 133 -13.92 7.51 4.17
CA GLY A 133 -14.06 6.42 5.12
C GLY A 133 -12.85 5.52 5.21
N LYS A 134 -13.03 4.38 5.90
CA LYS A 134 -11.98 3.37 6.11
C LYS A 134 -12.26 2.11 5.30
N THR A 135 -11.20 1.49 4.76
CA THR A 135 -11.27 0.38 3.82
C THR A 135 -10.97 -0.97 4.46
N ASN A 136 -11.52 -2.02 3.87
CA ASN A 136 -11.43 -3.39 4.37
C ASN A 136 -10.03 -3.98 4.28
N VAL A 137 -9.69 -4.83 5.26
CA VAL A 137 -8.41 -5.54 5.39
C VAL A 137 -8.61 -6.92 6.02
N PRO A 138 -7.70 -7.90 5.82
CA PRO A 138 -7.70 -9.13 6.60
C PRO A 138 -7.32 -8.87 8.06
N VAL A 139 -7.61 -9.82 8.94
CA VAL A 139 -7.26 -9.74 10.37
C VAL A 139 -5.79 -9.39 10.53
N LEU A 140 -5.52 -8.29 11.28
CA LEU A 140 -4.17 -7.78 11.56
C LEU A 140 -3.27 -7.65 10.32
N SER A 141 -3.84 -7.43 9.15
CA SER A 141 -3.10 -7.31 7.88
C SER A 141 -2.20 -8.52 7.54
N HIS A 142 -2.50 -9.72 8.07
CA HIS A 142 -1.61 -10.88 8.07
C HIS A 142 -1.31 -11.50 6.70
N THR A 143 -2.09 -11.22 5.66
CA THR A 143 -1.91 -11.83 4.33
C THR A 143 -1.86 -10.82 3.20
N GLY A 144 -0.96 -11.07 2.23
CA GLY A 144 -0.83 -10.30 0.99
C GLY A 144 -1.78 -10.72 -0.13
N THR A 145 -2.72 -11.65 0.11
CA THR A 145 -3.54 -12.26 -0.95
C THR A 145 -4.98 -11.75 -0.99
N HIS A 146 -5.65 -11.64 0.16
CA HIS A 146 -7.10 -11.35 0.24
C HIS A 146 -7.46 -10.72 1.59
N ALA A 147 -8.77 -10.46 1.82
CA ALA A 147 -9.34 -10.03 3.10
C ALA A 147 -10.50 -10.95 3.53
N ASN A 148 -10.38 -12.28 3.27
CA ASN A 148 -11.51 -13.21 3.44
C ASN A 148 -11.93 -13.43 4.89
N ASP A 149 -11.02 -13.24 5.84
CA ASP A 149 -11.23 -13.40 7.29
C ASP A 149 -11.58 -12.09 8.02
N SER A 150 -11.72 -10.98 7.28
CA SER A 150 -12.20 -9.72 7.87
C SER A 150 -13.56 -9.89 8.55
N TRP A 151 -13.77 -9.18 9.67
CA TRP A 151 -15.08 -9.11 10.31
C TRP A 151 -16.20 -8.59 9.37
N ALA A 152 -15.82 -7.86 8.34
CA ALA A 152 -16.74 -7.33 7.33
C ALA A 152 -16.95 -8.32 6.16
N GLY A 153 -16.24 -9.44 6.13
CA GLY A 153 -16.25 -10.40 5.03
C GLY A 153 -15.26 -10.06 3.92
N PRO A 154 -15.20 -10.86 2.85
CA PRO A 154 -14.22 -10.75 1.78
C PRO A 154 -14.37 -9.43 0.99
N THR A 155 -13.25 -8.87 0.57
CA THR A 155 -13.19 -7.84 -0.48
C THR A 155 -13.08 -8.53 -1.83
N ILE A 156 -13.82 -8.03 -2.82
CA ILE A 156 -13.85 -8.60 -4.17
C ILE A 156 -12.92 -7.78 -5.10
N ASN A 157 -12.16 -8.50 -5.93
CA ASN A 157 -11.36 -7.89 -6.99
C ASN A 157 -12.28 -7.22 -8.02
N VAL A 158 -12.00 -5.96 -8.35
CA VAL A 158 -12.84 -5.16 -9.25
C VAL A 158 -12.64 -5.55 -10.71
N VAL A 159 -11.43 -5.98 -11.07
CA VAL A 159 -11.07 -6.36 -12.45
C VAL A 159 -11.47 -7.82 -12.73
N MET A 160 -11.21 -8.71 -11.77
CA MET A 160 -11.47 -10.17 -11.88
C MET A 160 -12.14 -10.67 -10.60
N PRO A 161 -13.47 -10.59 -10.46
CA PRO A 161 -14.19 -10.89 -9.21
C PRO A 161 -13.94 -12.29 -8.61
N GLU A 162 -13.61 -13.27 -9.44
CA GLU A 162 -13.29 -14.64 -9.02
C GLU A 162 -11.83 -14.84 -8.58
N ARG A 163 -10.97 -13.83 -8.76
CA ARG A 163 -9.56 -13.86 -8.37
C ARG A 163 -9.30 -13.07 -7.09
N ALA A 164 -8.22 -13.37 -6.43
CA ALA A 164 -7.79 -12.65 -5.24
C ALA A 164 -7.58 -11.15 -5.53
N PRO A 165 -8.09 -10.25 -4.66
CA PRO A 165 -7.96 -8.80 -4.86
C PRO A 165 -6.56 -8.25 -4.53
N GLY A 166 -5.66 -9.12 -4.07
CA GLY A 166 -4.47 -8.68 -3.35
C GLY A 166 -4.79 -8.25 -1.93
N GLY A 167 -3.78 -8.23 -1.07
CA GLY A 167 -3.90 -7.85 0.34
C GLY A 167 -2.56 -7.33 0.86
N SER A 168 -2.57 -6.81 2.06
CA SER A 168 -3.69 -6.60 2.96
C SER A 168 -4.52 -5.35 2.63
N SER A 169 -4.08 -4.43 1.77
CA SER A 169 -4.84 -3.22 1.39
C SER A 169 -5.91 -3.50 0.31
N ALA A 170 -6.61 -4.65 0.42
CA ALA A 170 -7.61 -5.11 -0.54
C ALA A 170 -8.71 -4.07 -0.76
N GLY A 171 -9.31 -3.58 0.32
CA GLY A 171 -10.39 -2.59 0.24
C GLY A 171 -9.93 -1.27 -0.36
N THR A 172 -8.70 -0.80 -0.06
CA THR A 172 -8.14 0.42 -0.65
C THR A 172 -8.01 0.29 -2.16
N ALA A 173 -7.44 -0.83 -2.64
CA ALA A 173 -7.30 -1.06 -4.08
C ALA A 173 -8.67 -1.18 -4.76
N SER A 174 -9.62 -1.93 -4.18
CA SER A 174 -10.98 -2.06 -4.75
C SER A 174 -11.72 -0.72 -4.80
N ALA A 175 -11.58 0.14 -3.79
CA ALA A 175 -12.19 1.48 -3.78
C ALA A 175 -11.61 2.39 -4.87
N VAL A 176 -10.29 2.36 -5.08
CA VAL A 176 -9.61 3.17 -6.10
C VAL A 176 -9.87 2.62 -7.51
N ALA A 177 -9.81 1.30 -7.70
CA ALA A 177 -10.06 0.65 -9.00
C ALA A 177 -11.50 0.86 -9.47
N SER A 178 -12.47 0.80 -8.56
CA SER A 178 -13.89 1.05 -8.85
C SER A 178 -14.25 2.54 -8.94
N ALA A 179 -13.29 3.44 -8.77
CA ALA A 179 -13.48 4.89 -8.74
C ALA A 179 -14.48 5.37 -7.66
N MET A 180 -14.59 4.65 -6.54
CA MET A 180 -15.26 5.12 -5.33
C MET A 180 -14.48 6.26 -4.65
N ALA A 181 -13.17 6.33 -4.90
CA ALA A 181 -12.28 7.41 -4.49
C ALA A 181 -11.25 7.71 -5.59
N VAL A 182 -10.61 8.87 -5.50
CA VAL A 182 -9.52 9.25 -6.42
C VAL A 182 -8.19 8.64 -5.96
N LEU A 183 -7.93 8.64 -4.67
CA LEU A 183 -6.72 8.15 -4.02
C LEU A 183 -7.06 7.24 -2.84
N GLY A 184 -6.11 6.39 -2.46
CA GLY A 184 -6.20 5.59 -1.25
C GLY A 184 -4.89 5.51 -0.50
N LEU A 185 -4.94 5.56 0.83
CA LEU A 185 -3.80 5.23 1.67
C LEU A 185 -3.78 3.74 1.98
N ALA A 186 -2.61 3.15 1.84
CA ALA A 186 -2.30 1.75 2.08
C ALA A 186 -1.09 1.62 3.00
N GLU A 187 -0.89 0.47 3.61
CA GLU A 187 0.32 0.13 4.36
C GLU A 187 0.83 -1.25 3.95
N GLU A 188 2.13 -1.47 4.15
CA GLU A 188 2.79 -2.72 3.77
C GLU A 188 3.87 -3.11 4.78
N THR A 189 3.82 -4.41 5.16
CA THR A 189 4.89 -5.13 5.87
C THR A 189 5.57 -6.13 4.96
N GLY A 190 4.77 -6.72 4.05
CA GLY A 190 5.19 -7.78 3.15
C GLY A 190 4.25 -7.93 1.95
N GLY A 191 4.24 -6.97 1.02
CA GLY A 191 3.46 -7.01 -0.22
C GLY A 191 2.14 -6.26 -0.19
N SER A 192 1.73 -5.71 0.94
CA SER A 192 0.37 -5.20 1.15
C SER A 192 0.03 -3.87 0.44
N ILE A 193 0.95 -3.25 -0.26
CA ILE A 193 0.71 -2.19 -1.26
C ILE A 193 0.87 -2.77 -2.67
N GLN A 194 1.97 -3.48 -2.91
CA GLN A 194 2.35 -4.00 -4.22
C GLN A 194 1.33 -5.01 -4.76
N ASN A 195 0.94 -5.98 -3.93
CA ASN A 195 0.02 -7.05 -4.33
C ASN A 195 -1.37 -6.53 -4.71
N PRO A 196 -2.07 -5.72 -3.87
CA PRO A 196 -3.39 -5.22 -4.25
C PRO A 196 -3.34 -4.20 -5.39
N ALA A 197 -2.28 -3.39 -5.50
CA ALA A 197 -2.12 -2.49 -6.64
C ALA A 197 -2.01 -3.28 -7.95
N SER A 198 -1.11 -4.28 -8.02
CA SER A 198 -0.96 -5.13 -9.20
C SER A 198 -2.19 -5.98 -9.49
N ALA A 199 -2.84 -6.52 -8.46
CA ALA A 199 -4.02 -7.37 -8.61
C ALA A 199 -5.23 -6.63 -9.19
N GLN A 200 -5.26 -5.30 -9.10
CA GLN A 200 -6.38 -4.47 -9.52
C GLN A 200 -6.00 -3.36 -10.50
N ASP A 201 -4.90 -3.58 -11.25
CA ASP A 201 -4.49 -2.71 -12.35
C ASP A 201 -4.25 -1.26 -11.93
N LEU A 202 -3.56 -1.07 -10.80
CA LEU A 202 -3.28 0.21 -10.17
C LEU A 202 -1.79 0.46 -9.98
N VAL A 203 -1.45 1.71 -9.66
CA VAL A 203 -0.13 2.14 -9.20
C VAL A 203 -0.10 2.10 -7.68
N GLY A 204 0.96 1.48 -7.12
CA GLY A 204 1.21 1.44 -5.69
C GLY A 204 2.65 1.83 -5.37
N ILE A 205 2.85 2.71 -4.41
CA ILE A 205 4.18 3.11 -3.95
C ILE A 205 4.45 2.52 -2.58
N LYS A 206 5.39 1.58 -2.52
CA LYS A 206 6.04 1.16 -1.28
C LYS A 206 7.29 2.01 -1.09
N PRO A 207 7.30 3.00 -0.18
CA PRO A 207 8.46 3.86 -0.01
C PRO A 207 9.62 3.17 0.72
N THR A 208 10.77 3.80 0.73
CA THR A 208 11.88 3.48 1.64
C THR A 208 11.38 3.51 3.09
N ILE A 209 11.81 2.54 3.90
CA ILE A 209 11.46 2.54 5.32
C ILE A 209 11.94 3.84 6.00
N GLY A 210 11.03 4.47 6.75
CA GLY A 210 11.29 5.75 7.39
C GLY A 210 11.11 6.99 6.51
N LEU A 211 10.69 6.86 5.24
CA LEU A 211 10.32 8.02 4.43
C LEU A 211 8.96 8.60 4.86
N VAL A 212 8.01 7.73 5.12
CA VAL A 212 6.64 8.08 5.55
C VAL A 212 6.42 7.55 6.97
N PRO A 213 5.85 8.36 7.90
CA PRO A 213 5.59 7.89 9.26
C PRO A 213 4.51 6.80 9.29
N SER A 214 4.73 5.80 10.14
CA SER A 214 3.78 4.70 10.44
C SER A 214 3.21 4.76 11.86
N ALA A 215 3.49 5.80 12.65
CA ALA A 215 2.85 5.99 13.95
C ALA A 215 1.33 6.10 13.82
N GLY A 216 0.58 5.49 14.75
CA GLY A 216 -0.89 5.42 14.67
C GLY A 216 -1.41 4.52 13.54
N VAL A 217 -0.62 3.54 13.15
CA VAL A 217 -1.03 2.40 12.32
C VAL A 217 -0.88 1.15 13.17
N VAL A 218 -1.89 0.28 13.22
CA VAL A 218 -1.77 -1.01 13.92
C VAL A 218 -0.61 -1.78 13.29
N PRO A 219 0.43 -2.11 14.06
CA PRO A 219 1.66 -2.67 13.49
C PRO A 219 1.53 -4.15 13.19
N LEU A 220 2.23 -4.59 12.15
CA LEU A 220 2.63 -5.98 11.99
C LEU A 220 4.15 -6.12 12.27
N SER A 221 4.95 -5.12 11.88
CA SER A 221 6.34 -4.96 12.30
C SER A 221 6.81 -3.52 12.08
N ALA A 222 7.12 -2.78 13.14
CA ALA A 222 7.68 -1.43 13.03
C ALA A 222 9.00 -1.38 12.26
N ASN A 223 9.70 -2.53 12.11
CA ASN A 223 10.94 -2.66 11.36
C ASN A 223 10.75 -2.82 9.85
N ARG A 224 9.52 -3.10 9.40
CA ARG A 224 9.18 -3.35 7.99
C ARG A 224 8.01 -2.49 7.50
N ASP A 225 7.12 -2.07 8.41
CA ASP A 225 5.89 -1.34 8.06
C ASP A 225 6.19 0.00 7.41
N VAL A 226 5.57 0.22 6.26
CA VAL A 226 5.59 1.47 5.50
C VAL A 226 4.18 1.86 5.09
N VAL A 227 3.90 3.15 5.02
CA VAL A 227 2.65 3.69 4.48
C VAL A 227 2.93 4.29 3.10
N GLY A 228 2.03 4.05 2.15
CA GLY A 228 2.15 4.61 0.80
C GLY A 228 0.80 4.70 0.09
N PRO A 229 0.75 5.42 -1.04
CA PRO A 229 -0.46 5.59 -1.82
C PRO A 229 -0.75 4.41 -2.75
N ILE A 230 -2.05 4.21 -3.03
CA ILE A 230 -2.55 3.50 -4.20
C ILE A 230 -3.37 4.49 -5.05
N ALA A 231 -3.09 4.55 -6.34
CA ALA A 231 -3.71 5.47 -7.29
C ALA A 231 -3.93 4.81 -8.65
N ARG A 232 -4.68 5.47 -9.55
CA ARG A 232 -4.90 4.99 -10.91
C ARG A 232 -3.78 5.36 -11.88
N ASN A 233 -2.89 6.27 -11.49
CA ASN A 233 -1.75 6.70 -12.31
C ASN A 233 -0.56 7.13 -11.44
N VAL A 234 0.63 7.16 -12.03
CA VAL A 234 1.89 7.48 -11.33
C VAL A 234 1.90 8.91 -10.81
N ARG A 235 1.34 9.88 -11.53
CA ARG A 235 1.34 11.29 -11.12
C ARG A 235 0.53 11.50 -9.84
N ASP A 236 -0.67 10.93 -9.74
CA ASP A 236 -1.52 11.04 -8.56
C ASP A 236 -0.88 10.34 -7.35
N ALA A 237 -0.23 9.18 -7.56
CA ALA A 237 0.53 8.50 -6.52
C ALA A 237 1.70 9.36 -6.03
N ALA A 238 2.45 10.01 -6.93
CA ALA A 238 3.55 10.91 -6.60
C ALA A 238 3.08 12.14 -5.81
N LEU A 239 1.98 12.79 -6.23
CA LEU A 239 1.35 13.91 -5.49
C LEU A 239 0.93 13.49 -4.08
N CYS A 240 0.41 12.29 -3.92
CA CYS A 240 0.06 11.77 -2.60
C CYS A 240 1.33 11.53 -1.76
N LEU A 241 2.40 10.98 -2.34
CA LEU A 241 3.69 10.80 -1.64
C LEU A 241 4.30 12.13 -1.20
N ASP A 242 4.17 13.21 -1.97
CA ASP A 242 4.62 14.57 -1.59
C ASP A 242 4.02 15.00 -0.25
N ILE A 243 2.78 14.62 0.01
CA ILE A 243 2.06 14.96 1.25
C ILE A 243 2.45 14.03 2.39
N LEU A 244 2.61 12.74 2.10
CA LEU A 244 2.85 11.72 3.11
C LEU A 244 4.29 11.71 3.64
N ALA A 245 5.28 12.03 2.79
CA ALA A 245 6.69 11.90 3.10
C ALA A 245 7.19 12.93 4.13
N GLY A 246 8.25 12.55 4.85
CA GLY A 246 8.99 13.45 5.74
C GLY A 246 8.85 13.15 7.22
N TYR A 247 9.68 13.85 8.00
CA TYR A 247 9.85 13.67 9.44
C TYR A 247 8.55 13.85 10.24
N SER A 248 8.36 12.99 11.22
CA SER A 248 7.36 13.10 12.27
C SER A 248 7.99 12.76 13.63
N SER A 249 7.79 13.63 14.63
CA SER A 249 8.26 13.38 16.00
C SER A 249 7.61 12.15 16.65
N GLU A 250 6.47 11.71 16.13
CA GLU A 250 5.75 10.50 16.60
C GLU A 250 6.35 9.20 16.03
N ASP A 251 7.20 9.28 15.01
CA ASP A 251 7.89 8.14 14.41
C ASP A 251 9.38 8.46 14.20
N PRO A 252 10.23 8.13 15.18
CA PRO A 252 11.67 8.44 15.13
C PRO A 252 12.40 7.87 13.90
N LYS A 253 11.90 6.79 13.29
CA LYS A 253 12.47 6.24 12.05
C LYS A 253 12.54 7.28 10.93
N THR A 254 11.58 8.20 10.90
CA THR A 254 11.49 9.23 9.87
C THR A 254 12.57 10.31 9.97
N LEU A 255 13.38 10.33 11.01
CA LEU A 255 14.56 11.20 11.09
C LEU A 255 15.51 10.95 9.91
N ALA A 256 15.60 9.71 9.43
CA ALA A 256 16.41 9.32 8.28
C ALA A 256 15.93 9.96 6.96
N SER A 257 14.70 10.46 6.87
CA SER A 257 14.12 11.11 5.69
C SER A 257 14.49 12.59 5.55
N VAL A 258 15.06 13.20 6.59
CA VAL A 258 15.40 14.64 6.56
C VAL A 258 16.43 14.91 5.46
N GLY A 259 16.08 15.84 4.55
CA GLY A 259 16.91 16.19 3.39
C GLY A 259 16.90 15.18 2.24
N ARG A 260 15.99 14.17 2.27
CA ARG A 260 15.89 13.15 1.22
C ARG A 260 14.79 13.42 0.19
N GLN A 261 13.83 14.28 0.51
CA GLN A 261 12.80 14.66 -0.45
C GLN A 261 13.41 15.55 -1.56
N PRO A 262 13.00 15.34 -2.83
CA PRO A 262 13.46 16.17 -3.92
C PRO A 262 12.95 17.61 -3.78
N GLU A 263 13.74 18.58 -4.22
CA GLU A 263 13.30 19.96 -4.32
C GLU A 263 12.10 20.05 -5.28
N GLY A 264 11.02 20.70 -4.85
CA GLY A 264 9.77 20.80 -5.62
C GLY A 264 8.85 19.58 -5.50
N GLY A 265 9.26 18.50 -4.85
CA GLY A 265 8.48 17.28 -4.63
C GLY A 265 8.66 16.21 -5.72
N TYR A 266 8.08 15.04 -5.46
CA TYR A 266 8.18 13.86 -6.33
C TYR A 266 7.42 14.05 -7.65
N ALA A 267 6.24 14.68 -7.61
CA ALA A 267 5.40 14.87 -8.79
C ALA A 267 5.99 15.88 -9.78
N ALA A 268 6.79 16.84 -9.31
CA ALA A 268 7.42 17.85 -10.16
C ALA A 268 8.55 17.28 -11.04
N GLY A 269 9.19 16.19 -10.61
CA GLY A 269 10.30 15.54 -11.33
C GLY A 269 9.88 14.50 -12.38
N LEU A 270 8.58 14.32 -12.66
CA LEU A 270 8.10 13.30 -13.59
C LEU A 270 8.41 13.68 -15.04
N ASP A 271 9.17 12.82 -15.73
CA ASP A 271 9.58 13.00 -17.12
C ASP A 271 9.24 11.75 -17.95
N ARG A 272 8.58 11.96 -19.11
CA ARG A 272 8.24 10.88 -20.07
C ARG A 272 9.47 10.22 -20.69
N ASN A 273 10.62 10.86 -20.66
CA ASN A 273 11.87 10.36 -21.22
C ASN A 273 12.82 9.79 -20.15
N ALA A 274 12.37 9.66 -18.90
CA ALA A 274 13.24 9.28 -17.80
C ALA A 274 13.94 7.92 -17.96
N LEU A 275 13.42 7.00 -18.78
CA LEU A 275 14.04 5.69 -19.08
C LEU A 275 15.16 5.77 -20.13
N ALA A 276 15.26 6.86 -20.90
CA ALA A 276 16.26 6.98 -21.95
C ALA A 276 17.69 6.94 -21.38
N GLY A 277 18.49 5.99 -21.87
CA GLY A 277 19.89 5.78 -21.43
C GLY A 277 20.04 5.11 -20.07
N LYS A 278 18.95 4.70 -19.40
CA LYS A 278 18.99 4.03 -18.10
C LYS A 278 19.34 2.55 -18.22
N ARG A 279 20.08 2.06 -17.22
CA ARG A 279 20.48 0.66 -17.14
C ARG A 279 19.57 -0.07 -16.15
N ILE A 280 18.78 -0.98 -16.65
CA ILE A 280 17.72 -1.68 -15.92
C ILE A 280 18.09 -3.15 -15.73
N GLY A 281 18.20 -3.58 -14.48
CA GLY A 281 18.39 -4.98 -14.13
C GLY A 281 17.09 -5.77 -14.20
N LEU A 282 17.17 -6.98 -14.76
CA LEU A 282 16.01 -7.85 -15.00
C LEU A 282 15.94 -9.00 -14.00
N TYR A 283 14.73 -9.53 -13.81
CA TYR A 283 14.47 -10.69 -12.96
C TYR A 283 15.21 -11.93 -13.47
N GLY A 284 15.81 -12.66 -12.53
CA GLY A 284 16.48 -13.92 -12.81
C GLY A 284 16.72 -14.74 -11.55
N PRO A 285 17.25 -15.97 -11.71
CA PRO A 285 17.53 -16.89 -10.61
C PRO A 285 18.48 -16.35 -9.54
N GLY A 286 19.34 -15.39 -9.89
CA GLY A 286 20.24 -14.74 -8.93
C GLY A 286 19.53 -13.86 -7.92
N TRP A 287 18.35 -13.30 -8.28
CA TRP A 287 17.47 -12.59 -7.36
C TRP A 287 16.60 -13.57 -6.56
N ARG A 288 15.93 -14.50 -7.25
CA ARG A 288 15.04 -15.50 -6.65
C ARG A 288 15.01 -16.77 -7.52
N ALA A 289 15.27 -17.92 -6.91
CA ALA A 289 15.39 -19.19 -7.64
C ALA A 289 14.09 -19.66 -8.32
N GLN A 290 12.91 -19.22 -7.84
CA GLN A 290 11.64 -19.64 -8.41
C GLN A 290 11.40 -18.97 -9.77
N PRO A 291 11.11 -19.75 -10.84
CA PRO A 291 10.88 -19.22 -12.17
C PRO A 291 9.52 -18.50 -12.28
N LEU A 292 9.37 -17.71 -13.31
CA LEU A 292 8.08 -17.24 -13.79
C LEU A 292 7.28 -18.39 -14.42
N SER A 293 5.94 -18.32 -14.40
CA SER A 293 5.13 -19.19 -15.26
C SER A 293 5.39 -18.85 -16.74
N ASP A 294 5.08 -19.78 -17.63
CA ASP A 294 5.32 -19.59 -19.07
C ASP A 294 4.63 -18.32 -19.61
N GLU A 295 3.38 -18.08 -19.19
CA GLU A 295 2.64 -16.88 -19.61
C GLU A 295 3.21 -15.61 -19.01
N ALA A 296 3.58 -15.61 -17.70
CA ALA A 296 4.24 -14.45 -17.08
C ALA A 296 5.59 -14.17 -17.75
N ALA A 297 6.35 -15.19 -18.14
CA ALA A 297 7.59 -15.06 -18.88
C ALA A 297 7.36 -14.43 -20.27
N ALA A 298 6.33 -14.87 -20.99
CA ALA A 298 5.97 -14.30 -22.32
C ALA A 298 5.55 -12.84 -22.21
N LEU A 299 4.73 -12.48 -21.20
CA LEU A 299 4.36 -11.09 -20.92
C LEU A 299 5.59 -10.25 -20.56
N TYR A 300 6.52 -10.81 -19.80
CA TYR A 300 7.73 -10.12 -19.41
C TYR A 300 8.69 -9.90 -20.58
N GLU A 301 8.79 -10.84 -21.56
CA GLU A 301 9.54 -10.61 -22.81
C GLU A 301 8.97 -9.44 -23.61
N ARG A 302 7.64 -9.28 -23.68
CA ARG A 302 7.01 -8.08 -24.27
C ARG A 302 7.45 -6.80 -23.53
N VAL A 303 7.41 -6.80 -22.19
CA VAL A 303 7.85 -5.66 -21.37
C VAL A 303 9.31 -5.29 -21.62
N LYS A 304 10.21 -6.28 -21.78
CA LYS A 304 11.61 -6.01 -22.13
C LYS A 304 11.70 -5.24 -23.45
N GLY A 305 10.91 -5.61 -24.45
CA GLY A 305 10.80 -4.88 -25.71
C GLY A 305 10.30 -3.44 -25.52
N GLU A 306 9.30 -3.23 -24.66
CA GLU A 306 8.75 -1.91 -24.34
C GLU A 306 9.80 -1.02 -23.63
N LEU A 307 10.50 -1.55 -22.63
CA LEU A 307 11.57 -0.82 -21.92
C LEU A 307 12.72 -0.43 -22.87
N ALA A 308 13.12 -1.34 -23.76
CA ALA A 308 14.15 -1.07 -24.76
C ALA A 308 13.68 0.01 -25.77
N ALA A 309 12.42 -0.02 -26.19
CA ALA A 309 11.82 1.01 -27.07
C ALA A 309 11.77 2.38 -26.39
N LEU A 310 11.66 2.44 -25.04
CA LEU A 310 11.75 3.66 -24.25
C LEU A 310 13.20 4.10 -23.98
N GLY A 311 14.19 3.42 -24.56
CA GLY A 311 15.60 3.79 -24.54
C GLY A 311 16.39 3.20 -23.36
N ALA A 312 15.85 2.24 -22.61
CA ALA A 312 16.58 1.57 -21.55
C ALA A 312 17.57 0.53 -22.08
N THR A 313 18.70 0.37 -21.41
CA THR A 313 19.65 -0.74 -21.59
C THR A 313 19.34 -1.82 -20.57
N LEU A 314 19.03 -3.02 -21.02
CA LEU A 314 18.62 -4.14 -20.16
C LEU A 314 19.79 -5.02 -19.78
N ILE A 315 19.87 -5.42 -18.50
CA ILE A 315 20.90 -6.30 -17.94
C ILE A 315 20.21 -7.53 -17.37
N ASP A 316 20.40 -8.66 -18.00
CA ASP A 316 19.82 -9.94 -17.59
C ASP A 316 20.46 -10.44 -16.30
N ASP A 317 19.61 -10.84 -15.35
CA ASP A 317 19.99 -11.49 -14.08
C ASP A 317 21.28 -10.93 -13.43
N PRO A 318 21.34 -9.63 -13.10
CA PRO A 318 22.58 -9.05 -12.56
C PRO A 318 22.98 -9.63 -11.21
N PHE A 319 22.07 -10.31 -10.51
CA PHE A 319 22.31 -10.94 -9.22
C PHE A 319 22.89 -12.36 -9.31
N LYS A 320 23.08 -12.89 -10.51
CA LYS A 320 23.63 -14.24 -10.73
C LYS A 320 24.97 -14.42 -10.01
N GLY A 321 25.03 -15.40 -9.12
CA GLY A 321 26.25 -15.71 -8.37
C GLY A 321 26.57 -14.77 -7.20
N SER A 322 25.69 -13.82 -6.87
CA SER A 322 25.88 -12.88 -5.77
C SER A 322 25.60 -13.46 -4.37
N GLY A 323 24.91 -14.61 -4.30
CA GLY A 323 24.42 -15.17 -3.03
C GLY A 323 23.18 -14.44 -2.47
N PHE A 324 22.51 -13.61 -3.29
CA PHE A 324 21.32 -12.86 -2.85
C PHE A 324 20.10 -13.78 -2.67
N ALA A 325 19.84 -14.65 -3.63
CA ALA A 325 18.70 -15.58 -3.62
C ALA A 325 18.74 -16.54 -2.42
N GLU A 326 19.92 -16.90 -1.94
CA GLU A 326 20.15 -17.81 -0.81
C GLU A 326 19.83 -17.20 0.55
N LEU A 327 19.68 -15.86 0.63
CA LEU A 327 19.35 -15.19 1.88
C LEU A 327 17.89 -15.42 2.29
N ARG A 328 17.02 -15.69 1.33
CA ARG A 328 15.60 -15.84 1.54
C ARG A 328 15.27 -17.15 2.26
N GLN A 329 14.40 -17.07 3.28
CA GLN A 329 13.88 -18.22 4.02
C GLN A 329 12.35 -18.12 4.15
N PRO A 330 11.59 -18.72 3.22
CA PRO A 330 10.13 -18.74 3.30
C PRO A 330 9.64 -19.41 4.59
N THR A 331 8.63 -18.83 5.20
CA THR A 331 8.04 -19.35 6.45
C THR A 331 6.73 -20.09 6.16
N PRO A 332 6.63 -21.40 6.41
CA PRO A 332 5.36 -22.11 6.34
C PRO A 332 4.34 -21.57 7.36
N PRO A 333 3.01 -21.54 7.04
CA PRO A 333 2.38 -21.99 5.79
C PRO A 333 2.47 -20.98 4.64
N LEU A 334 3.01 -19.81 4.87
CA LEU A 334 3.14 -18.73 3.88
C LEU A 334 4.41 -18.95 3.05
N SER A 335 4.38 -19.92 2.13
CA SER A 335 5.55 -20.42 1.40
C SER A 335 6.39 -19.38 0.63
N ASN A 336 5.85 -18.19 0.37
CA ASN A 336 6.58 -17.08 -0.26
C ASN A 336 6.99 -15.98 0.71
N PHE A 337 6.44 -15.97 1.91
CA PHE A 337 6.66 -14.93 2.89
C PHE A 337 7.85 -15.27 3.79
N ASP A 338 8.77 -14.34 3.95
CA ASP A 338 9.85 -14.39 4.93
C ASP A 338 9.45 -13.56 6.14
N ALA A 339 9.19 -14.21 7.28
CA ALA A 339 8.64 -13.57 8.47
C ALA A 339 9.67 -12.86 9.35
N ARG A 340 10.97 -13.00 9.04
CA ARG A 340 12.02 -12.39 9.87
C ARG A 340 11.86 -10.87 9.94
N GLY A 341 11.91 -10.33 11.14
CA GLY A 341 11.63 -8.92 11.44
C GLY A 341 10.23 -8.68 12.00
N LEU A 342 9.36 -9.71 12.11
CA LEU A 342 8.05 -9.62 12.74
C LEU A 342 8.10 -9.98 14.24
N GLU A 343 9.26 -10.35 14.76
CA GLU A 343 9.47 -10.72 16.16
C GLU A 343 9.09 -9.59 17.12
N SER A 344 9.18 -8.35 16.68
CA SER A 344 8.88 -7.15 17.48
C SER A 344 7.39 -6.88 17.69
N ILE A 345 6.48 -7.62 17.05
CA ILE A 345 5.04 -7.29 17.06
C ILE A 345 4.44 -7.11 18.47
N PRO A 346 4.79 -7.88 19.51
CA PRO A 346 4.26 -7.63 20.85
C PRO A 346 4.67 -6.25 21.40
N TYR A 347 5.93 -5.86 21.25
CA TYR A 347 6.43 -4.54 21.62
C TYR A 347 5.80 -3.43 20.76
N ASP A 348 5.68 -3.65 19.44
CA ASP A 348 5.12 -2.66 18.53
C ASP A 348 3.63 -2.39 18.84
N ILE A 349 2.85 -3.43 19.18
CA ILE A 349 1.46 -3.29 19.67
C ILE A 349 1.42 -2.54 21.00
N GLU A 350 2.31 -2.84 21.95
CA GLU A 350 2.42 -2.09 23.22
C GLU A 350 2.56 -0.58 22.94
N LYS A 351 3.49 -0.20 22.05
CA LYS A 351 3.72 1.21 21.68
C LYS A 351 2.55 1.84 20.92
N TYR A 352 1.87 1.07 20.09
CA TYR A 352 0.65 1.53 19.44
C TYR A 352 -0.47 1.83 20.46
N LEU A 353 -0.69 0.94 21.42
CA LEU A 353 -1.72 1.11 22.47
C LEU A 353 -1.43 2.32 23.37
N GLU A 354 -0.17 2.56 23.73
CA GLU A 354 0.25 3.76 24.48
C GLU A 354 -0.16 5.06 23.74
N ARG A 355 -0.10 5.05 22.39
CA ARG A 355 -0.43 6.21 21.55
C ARG A 355 -1.92 6.52 21.48
N LEU A 356 -2.79 5.55 21.67
CA LEU A 356 -4.26 5.73 21.59
C LEU A 356 -4.80 6.78 22.55
N GLY A 357 -4.09 7.04 23.67
CA GLY A 357 -4.43 8.11 24.60
C GLY A 357 -4.93 7.61 25.95
N LYS A 358 -5.23 8.56 26.84
CA LYS A 358 -5.54 8.24 28.27
C LYS A 358 -6.87 7.51 28.46
N HIS A 359 -7.80 7.65 27.52
CA HIS A 359 -9.13 7.04 27.56
C HIS A 359 -9.19 5.69 26.82
N ALA A 360 -8.08 5.24 26.22
CA ALA A 360 -8.05 3.95 25.52
C ALA A 360 -8.43 2.80 26.46
N PRO A 361 -9.28 1.87 26.02
CA PRO A 361 -9.72 0.73 26.85
C PRO A 361 -8.59 -0.29 27.08
N LEU A 362 -7.66 -0.39 26.14
CA LEU A 362 -6.46 -1.23 26.22
C LEU A 362 -5.22 -0.33 26.18
N LYS A 363 -4.29 -0.53 27.11
CA LYS A 363 -3.08 0.30 27.25
C LYS A 363 -1.78 -0.50 27.18
N THR A 364 -1.88 -1.82 27.27
CA THR A 364 -0.74 -2.72 27.27
C THR A 364 -1.02 -3.92 26.40
N PHE A 365 0.03 -4.55 25.89
CA PHE A 365 -0.08 -5.80 25.15
C PHE A 365 -0.71 -6.91 26.01
N ALA A 366 -0.42 -6.96 27.29
CA ALA A 366 -1.04 -7.95 28.19
C ALA A 366 -2.57 -7.78 28.26
N ALA A 367 -3.07 -6.53 28.35
CA ALA A 367 -4.50 -6.26 28.31
C ALA A 367 -5.12 -6.60 26.95
N PHE A 368 -4.40 -6.34 25.86
CA PHE A 368 -4.78 -6.71 24.49
C PHE A 368 -4.88 -8.24 24.35
N ALA A 369 -3.86 -8.99 24.77
CA ALA A 369 -3.84 -10.45 24.72
C ALA A 369 -4.98 -11.07 25.54
N GLU A 370 -5.25 -10.55 26.76
CA GLU A 370 -6.38 -11.02 27.58
C GLU A 370 -7.74 -10.72 26.92
N ALA A 371 -7.89 -9.55 26.31
CA ALA A 371 -9.13 -9.16 25.62
C ALA A 371 -9.42 -9.98 24.35
N THR A 372 -8.39 -10.58 23.76
CA THR A 372 -8.48 -11.33 22.50
C THR A 372 -8.22 -12.84 22.64
N LYS A 373 -8.07 -13.34 23.88
CA LYS A 373 -7.60 -14.71 24.19
C LYS A 373 -8.44 -15.84 23.61
N ASP A 374 -9.72 -15.62 23.36
CA ASP A 374 -10.66 -16.60 22.78
C ASP A 374 -10.53 -16.71 21.25
N GLU A 375 -9.83 -15.79 20.61
CA GLU A 375 -9.37 -15.85 19.21
C GLU A 375 -7.89 -15.38 19.16
N ASP A 376 -7.02 -15.98 19.97
CA ASP A 376 -5.61 -15.59 20.07
C ASP A 376 -4.90 -15.66 18.71
N ALA A 377 -4.60 -14.48 18.14
CA ALA A 377 -3.94 -14.35 16.84
C ALA A 377 -2.55 -15.02 16.80
N PHE A 378 -1.90 -15.16 17.96
CA PHE A 378 -0.58 -15.75 18.11
C PHE A 378 -0.63 -17.23 18.55
N GLY A 379 -1.81 -17.71 18.96
CA GLY A 379 -2.02 -19.08 19.41
C GLY A 379 -1.86 -20.11 18.27
N PRO A 380 -1.94 -21.42 18.58
CA PRO A 380 -1.72 -22.50 17.59
C PRO A 380 -2.62 -22.42 16.35
N ASP A 381 -3.83 -21.91 16.50
CA ASP A 381 -4.81 -21.75 15.42
C ASP A 381 -4.91 -20.30 14.93
N GLY A 382 -4.09 -19.40 15.48
CA GLY A 382 -4.09 -17.99 15.18
C GLY A 382 -3.46 -17.65 13.82
N VAL A 383 -3.86 -16.53 13.23
CA VAL A 383 -3.38 -16.07 11.92
C VAL A 383 -1.88 -15.74 11.90
N LEU A 384 -1.28 -15.52 13.07
CA LEU A 384 0.16 -15.23 13.27
C LEU A 384 0.91 -16.35 14.01
N HIS A 385 0.33 -17.57 14.11
CA HIS A 385 0.94 -18.70 14.82
C HIS A 385 2.37 -19.04 14.36
N TYR A 386 2.69 -18.81 13.10
CA TYR A 386 4.00 -19.09 12.52
C TYR A 386 5.15 -18.25 13.12
N LEU A 387 4.84 -17.15 13.84
CA LEU A 387 5.84 -16.33 14.51
C LEU A 387 6.59 -17.09 15.61
N HIS A 388 5.98 -18.14 16.18
CA HIS A 388 6.66 -19.00 17.15
C HIS A 388 7.88 -19.75 16.58
N ASN A 389 8.04 -19.78 15.26
CA ASN A 389 9.23 -20.32 14.58
C ASN A 389 10.41 -19.33 14.59
N LEU A 390 10.19 -18.05 14.94
CA LEU A 390 11.22 -17.03 15.01
C LEU A 390 11.89 -17.04 16.39
N ALA A 391 13.23 -16.98 16.41
CA ALA A 391 14.03 -17.21 17.62
C ALA A 391 13.66 -16.22 18.75
N ASP A 392 13.51 -14.94 18.43
CA ASP A 392 13.35 -13.89 19.44
C ASP A 392 11.87 -13.60 19.78
N PHE A 393 10.91 -14.23 19.09
CA PHE A 393 9.48 -13.96 19.30
C PHE A 393 8.98 -14.34 20.71
N LYS A 394 9.47 -15.46 21.26
CA LYS A 394 9.09 -15.91 22.62
C LYS A 394 9.56 -14.93 23.68
N ALA A 395 10.75 -14.37 23.51
CA ALA A 395 11.28 -13.35 24.42
C ALA A 395 10.45 -12.06 24.34
N ALA A 396 10.07 -11.64 23.13
CA ALA A 396 9.21 -10.46 22.92
C ALA A 396 7.81 -10.64 23.53
N LEU A 397 7.23 -11.86 23.46
CA LEU A 397 5.96 -12.17 24.15
C LEU A 397 6.09 -12.16 25.67
N ALA A 398 7.24 -12.57 26.21
CA ALA A 398 7.46 -12.63 27.67
C ALA A 398 7.62 -11.23 28.29
N ASP A 399 8.20 -10.28 27.56
CA ASP A 399 8.34 -8.88 27.99
C ASP A 399 8.06 -7.90 26.82
N PRO A 400 6.79 -7.60 26.52
CA PRO A 400 6.42 -6.65 25.47
C PRO A 400 6.82 -5.19 25.75
N SER A 401 7.28 -4.87 26.95
CA SER A 401 7.71 -3.51 27.30
C SER A 401 9.11 -3.16 26.78
N LEU A 402 9.90 -4.17 26.42
CA LEU A 402 11.26 -4.03 25.90
C LEU A 402 11.33 -4.36 24.42
N PRO A 403 12.04 -3.53 23.60
CA PRO A 403 12.26 -3.86 22.20
C PRO A 403 13.16 -5.10 22.11
N PRO A 404 12.79 -6.14 21.32
CA PRO A 404 13.65 -7.28 21.12
C PRO A 404 14.91 -6.89 20.31
N GLU A 405 16.04 -7.51 20.60
CA GLU A 405 17.32 -7.19 19.94
C GLU A 405 17.36 -7.66 18.48
N MET A 406 16.70 -8.76 18.14
CA MET A 406 16.58 -9.35 16.79
C MET A 406 17.92 -9.41 16.00
N PRO A 407 18.98 -10.01 16.53
CA PRO A 407 20.30 -9.99 15.91
C PRO A 407 20.32 -10.67 14.55
N GLU A 408 19.53 -11.71 14.34
CA GLU A 408 19.42 -12.40 13.05
C GLU A 408 18.80 -11.47 11.99
N PHE A 409 17.72 -10.79 12.31
CA PHE A 409 17.06 -9.84 11.40
C PHE A 409 17.99 -8.66 11.04
N VAL A 410 18.67 -8.09 12.02
CA VAL A 410 19.61 -6.98 11.80
C VAL A 410 20.75 -7.39 10.88
N ALA A 411 21.35 -8.57 11.12
CA ALA A 411 22.41 -9.13 10.29
C ALA A 411 21.91 -9.45 8.86
N LEU A 412 20.71 -9.99 8.74
CA LEU A 412 20.08 -10.31 7.46
C LEU A 412 19.84 -9.05 6.62
N LYS A 413 19.26 -8.02 7.22
CA LYS A 413 19.02 -6.70 6.57
C LYS A 413 20.33 -6.12 6.04
N ALA A 414 21.38 -6.15 6.86
CA ALA A 414 22.70 -5.66 6.45
C ALA A 414 23.29 -6.47 5.29
N ARG A 415 23.08 -7.79 5.26
CA ARG A 415 23.53 -8.67 4.15
C ARG A 415 22.76 -8.37 2.86
N TYR A 416 21.43 -8.25 2.92
CA TYR A 416 20.62 -7.87 1.76
C TYR A 416 21.10 -6.54 1.17
N LEU A 417 21.22 -5.50 1.99
CA LEU A 417 21.66 -4.17 1.54
C LEU A 417 23.07 -4.21 0.94
N ARG A 418 24.01 -4.90 1.58
CA ARG A 418 25.39 -4.97 1.07
C ARG A 418 25.46 -5.65 -0.31
N ILE A 419 24.79 -6.79 -0.50
CA ILE A 419 24.80 -7.48 -1.80
C ILE A 419 24.07 -6.63 -2.84
N PHE A 420 22.91 -6.08 -2.49
CA PHE A 420 22.13 -5.22 -3.36
C PHE A 420 22.97 -4.04 -3.88
N GLU A 421 23.59 -3.27 -2.98
CA GLU A 421 24.41 -2.11 -3.34
C GLU A 421 25.63 -2.51 -4.19
N THR A 422 26.26 -3.63 -3.87
CA THR A 422 27.40 -4.15 -4.65
C THR A 422 26.96 -4.45 -6.08
N VAL A 423 25.90 -5.21 -6.28
CA VAL A 423 25.39 -5.58 -7.61
C VAL A 423 24.93 -4.34 -8.39
N MET A 424 24.20 -3.42 -7.74
CA MET A 424 23.77 -2.17 -8.37
C MET A 424 24.96 -1.34 -8.85
N ALA A 425 26.06 -1.28 -8.09
CA ALA A 425 27.27 -0.55 -8.45
C ALA A 425 28.08 -1.26 -9.56
N GLU A 426 28.34 -2.56 -9.44
CA GLU A 426 29.15 -3.33 -10.40
C GLU A 426 28.53 -3.32 -11.79
N HIS A 427 27.21 -3.48 -11.88
CA HIS A 427 26.47 -3.44 -13.15
C HIS A 427 26.04 -2.02 -13.56
N ARG A 428 26.33 -1.01 -12.75
CA ARG A 428 25.93 0.41 -12.96
C ARG A 428 24.42 0.52 -13.20
N LEU A 429 23.61 -0.16 -12.38
CA LEU A 429 22.18 -0.16 -12.54
C LEU A 429 21.55 1.12 -11.97
N ASP A 430 20.61 1.67 -12.72
CA ASP A 430 19.73 2.76 -12.27
C ASP A 430 18.52 2.23 -11.48
N ALA A 431 17.98 1.06 -11.88
CA ALA A 431 16.88 0.38 -11.21
C ALA A 431 16.81 -1.10 -11.59
N LEU A 432 15.96 -1.86 -10.89
CA LEU A 432 15.49 -3.18 -11.29
C LEU A 432 14.04 -3.06 -11.76
N VAL A 433 13.64 -3.87 -12.73
CA VAL A 433 12.25 -3.99 -13.17
C VAL A 433 11.89 -5.47 -13.27
N PHE A 434 10.90 -5.89 -12.49
CA PHE A 434 10.45 -7.28 -12.41
C PHE A 434 8.94 -7.39 -12.65
N PRO A 435 8.41 -8.53 -13.14
CA PRO A 435 7.00 -8.83 -12.93
C PRO A 435 6.72 -8.75 -11.43
N GLN A 436 5.62 -8.14 -11.01
CA GLN A 436 5.31 -8.08 -9.58
C GLN A 436 4.93 -9.48 -9.05
N MET A 437 4.32 -10.31 -9.89
CA MET A 437 3.95 -11.69 -9.57
C MET A 437 4.59 -12.67 -10.56
N ARG A 438 4.91 -13.88 -10.07
CA ARG A 438 5.52 -14.95 -10.90
C ARG A 438 4.52 -15.69 -11.77
N CYS A 439 3.25 -15.59 -11.45
CA CYS A 439 2.14 -16.23 -12.17
C CYS A 439 0.87 -15.43 -11.96
N GLU A 440 -0.18 -15.83 -12.65
CA GLU A 440 -1.52 -15.27 -12.54
C GLU A 440 -2.04 -15.30 -11.09
N LEU A 441 -2.97 -14.37 -10.78
CA LEU A 441 -3.67 -14.30 -9.49
C LEU A 441 -4.34 -15.64 -9.12
N PRO A 442 -4.22 -16.09 -7.87
CA PRO A 442 -4.97 -17.26 -7.40
C PRO A 442 -6.47 -16.96 -7.32
N PRO A 443 -7.33 -17.98 -7.25
CA PRO A 443 -8.75 -17.81 -6.96
C PRO A 443 -8.98 -17.04 -5.65
N LEU A 444 -10.09 -16.27 -5.58
CA LEU A 444 -10.49 -15.54 -4.38
C LEU A 444 -10.64 -16.46 -3.15
N HIS A 445 -11.22 -17.64 -3.37
CA HIS A 445 -11.39 -18.66 -2.34
C HIS A 445 -10.45 -19.83 -2.61
N GLY A 446 -9.75 -20.27 -1.60
CA GLY A 446 -8.79 -21.37 -1.71
C GLY A 446 -7.60 -21.21 -0.75
N LYS A 447 -6.63 -22.10 -0.91
CA LYS A 447 -5.41 -22.13 -0.07
C LYS A 447 -4.18 -21.50 -0.77
N SER A 448 -4.31 -21.18 -2.05
CA SER A 448 -3.21 -20.62 -2.84
C SER A 448 -3.03 -19.13 -2.50
N THR A 449 -1.79 -18.71 -2.37
CA THR A 449 -1.40 -17.31 -2.14
C THR A 449 -0.84 -16.68 -3.41
N ILE A 450 -0.85 -15.35 -3.47
CA ILE A 450 -0.13 -14.60 -4.51
C ILE A 450 1.35 -14.97 -4.47
N GLN A 451 1.95 -15.17 -5.64
CA GLN A 451 3.33 -15.57 -5.83
C GLN A 451 4.15 -14.37 -6.33
N GLU A 452 4.53 -13.52 -5.42
CA GLU A 452 5.28 -12.29 -5.69
C GLU A 452 6.77 -12.53 -5.99
N THR A 453 7.44 -11.55 -6.59
CA THR A 453 8.87 -11.62 -6.95
C THR A 453 9.80 -10.90 -5.97
N THR A 454 9.31 -9.95 -5.17
CA THR A 454 10.17 -8.98 -4.45
C THR A 454 9.87 -8.87 -2.96
N VAL A 455 8.76 -9.40 -2.47
CA VAL A 455 8.17 -9.03 -1.18
C VAL A 455 9.09 -9.25 0.02
N GLY A 456 9.73 -10.41 0.13
CA GLY A 456 10.64 -10.67 1.27
C GLY A 456 11.84 -9.73 1.24
N GLU A 457 12.49 -9.68 0.12
CA GLU A 457 13.78 -9.02 -0.08
C GLU A 457 13.71 -7.51 0.19
N ILE A 458 12.78 -6.82 -0.50
CA ILE A 458 12.72 -5.34 -0.40
C ILE A 458 12.09 -4.86 0.90
N ASN A 459 11.21 -5.66 1.54
CA ASN A 459 10.63 -5.29 2.83
C ASN A 459 11.63 -5.48 3.98
N ILE A 460 12.44 -6.55 3.98
CA ILE A 460 13.53 -6.75 4.96
C ILE A 460 14.61 -5.68 4.76
N ALA A 461 15.04 -5.45 3.53
CA ALA A 461 16.06 -4.46 3.22
C ALA A 461 15.57 -3.01 3.37
N GLY A 462 14.25 -2.78 3.41
CA GLY A 462 13.66 -1.44 3.50
C GLY A 462 13.81 -0.62 2.22
N LEU A 463 13.91 -1.29 1.05
CA LEU A 463 14.06 -0.67 -0.27
C LEU A 463 12.72 -0.16 -0.81
N PRO A 464 12.70 0.90 -1.63
CA PRO A 464 11.50 1.37 -2.30
C PRO A 464 11.10 0.49 -3.46
N GLY A 465 9.79 0.42 -3.75
CA GLY A 465 9.24 -0.25 -4.91
C GLY A 465 7.99 0.47 -5.44
N ILE A 466 7.85 0.54 -6.75
CA ILE A 466 6.70 1.16 -7.42
C ILE A 466 6.06 0.16 -8.35
N ALA A 467 4.87 -0.31 -7.99
CA ALA A 467 4.07 -1.19 -8.83
C ALA A 467 3.30 -0.36 -9.87
N VAL A 468 3.28 -0.84 -11.12
CA VAL A 468 2.54 -0.22 -12.22
C VAL A 468 1.86 -1.27 -13.10
N PRO A 469 0.72 -0.93 -13.75
CA PRO A 469 0.10 -1.79 -14.76
C PRO A 469 1.03 -2.07 -15.95
N ALA A 470 1.02 -3.33 -16.41
CA ALA A 470 1.85 -3.75 -17.54
C ALA A 470 1.13 -4.73 -18.47
N GLY A 471 -0.19 -4.74 -18.49
CA GLY A 471 -1.02 -5.55 -19.35
C GLY A 471 -1.82 -6.61 -18.63
N TYR A 472 -2.18 -7.67 -19.35
CA TYR A 472 -3.10 -8.68 -18.86
C TYR A 472 -2.69 -10.07 -19.33
N TYR A 473 -2.94 -11.07 -18.50
CA TYR A 473 -2.95 -12.48 -18.88
C TYR A 473 -4.08 -12.75 -19.89
N GLU A 474 -4.04 -13.87 -20.57
CA GLU A 474 -5.08 -14.30 -21.53
C GLU A 474 -6.47 -14.37 -20.88
N SER A 475 -6.53 -14.74 -19.62
CA SER A 475 -7.74 -14.75 -18.80
C SER A 475 -8.37 -13.36 -18.57
N GLY A 476 -7.61 -12.28 -18.79
CA GLY A 476 -7.98 -10.91 -18.41
C GLY A 476 -7.48 -10.48 -17.04
N SER A 477 -6.80 -11.35 -16.29
CA SER A 477 -6.18 -11.02 -15.02
C SER A 477 -5.07 -9.98 -15.21
N PRO A 478 -4.94 -8.95 -14.36
CA PRO A 478 -3.90 -7.93 -14.50
C PRO A 478 -2.49 -8.51 -14.37
N PHE A 479 -1.59 -8.01 -15.20
CA PHE A 479 -0.16 -8.23 -15.12
C PHE A 479 0.53 -6.91 -14.77
N GLY A 480 1.25 -6.87 -13.65
CA GLY A 480 1.93 -5.69 -13.15
C GLY A 480 3.44 -5.84 -13.14
N LEU A 481 4.13 -4.71 -13.21
CA LEU A 481 5.57 -4.61 -12.96
C LEU A 481 5.84 -3.95 -11.62
N ILE A 482 7.04 -4.18 -11.09
CA ILE A 482 7.59 -3.40 -10.00
C ILE A 482 8.97 -2.86 -10.38
N PHE A 483 9.15 -1.55 -10.20
CA PHE A 483 10.43 -0.85 -10.24
C PHE A 483 11.00 -0.83 -8.84
N VAL A 484 12.24 -1.30 -8.66
CA VAL A 484 12.95 -1.35 -7.38
C VAL A 484 14.26 -0.59 -7.50
N GLY A 485 14.60 0.24 -6.52
CA GLY A 485 15.82 1.03 -6.48
C GLY A 485 16.52 1.00 -5.12
N ARG A 486 17.57 1.79 -5.00
CA ARG A 486 18.25 2.03 -3.73
C ARG A 486 17.34 2.74 -2.75
N GLN A 487 17.66 2.70 -1.47
CA GLN A 487 16.96 3.52 -0.49
C GLN A 487 17.03 5.00 -0.91
N TRP A 488 15.90 5.68 -0.84
CA TRP A 488 15.70 7.11 -1.18
C TRP A 488 15.69 7.42 -2.69
N ASP A 489 15.60 6.40 -3.55
CA ASP A 489 15.53 6.58 -5.01
C ASP A 489 14.08 6.78 -5.53
N GLU A 490 13.09 7.04 -4.66
CA GLU A 490 11.68 7.18 -5.06
C GLU A 490 11.49 8.16 -6.22
N ALA A 491 12.19 9.29 -6.22
CA ALA A 491 12.06 10.29 -7.29
C ALA A 491 12.47 9.73 -8.67
N ALA A 492 13.59 9.00 -8.72
CA ALA A 492 14.06 8.35 -9.94
C ALA A 492 13.10 7.24 -10.39
N LEU A 493 12.69 6.37 -9.45
CA LEU A 493 11.76 5.28 -9.73
C LEU A 493 10.41 5.78 -10.24
N LEU A 494 9.88 6.87 -9.67
CA LEU A 494 8.66 7.52 -10.14
C LEU A 494 8.82 8.07 -11.56
N GLY A 495 9.98 8.66 -11.87
CA GLY A 495 10.30 9.07 -13.23
C GLY A 495 10.26 7.90 -14.21
N TYR A 496 10.88 6.76 -13.87
CA TYR A 496 10.90 5.56 -14.72
C TYR A 496 9.51 4.94 -14.88
N ALA A 497 8.77 4.81 -13.77
CA ALA A 497 7.39 4.32 -13.77
C ALA A 497 6.47 5.21 -14.62
N TYR A 498 6.61 6.53 -14.52
CA TYR A 498 5.86 7.51 -15.29
C TYR A 498 6.19 7.44 -16.80
N ALA A 499 7.47 7.29 -17.14
CA ALA A 499 7.89 7.10 -18.54
C ALA A 499 7.29 5.81 -19.13
N TYR A 500 7.32 4.71 -18.36
CA TYR A 500 6.73 3.45 -18.77
C TYR A 500 5.21 3.55 -18.93
N GLU A 501 4.50 4.07 -17.92
CA GLU A 501 3.05 4.25 -17.93
C GLU A 501 2.60 5.04 -19.18
N ASN A 502 3.24 6.20 -19.45
CA ASN A 502 2.87 7.07 -20.57
C ASN A 502 3.30 6.52 -21.94
N GLY A 503 4.34 5.69 -22.00
CA GLY A 503 4.80 5.05 -23.23
C GLY A 503 3.97 3.84 -23.65
N THR A 504 3.24 3.21 -22.69
CA THR A 504 2.54 1.94 -22.93
C THR A 504 1.03 2.00 -22.74
N ASN A 505 0.53 2.79 -21.78
CA ASN A 505 -0.89 2.97 -21.45
C ASN A 505 -1.66 1.64 -21.26
N HIS A 506 -1.10 0.72 -20.48
CA HIS A 506 -1.68 -0.63 -20.29
C HIS A 506 -2.96 -0.65 -19.48
N ARG A 507 -3.12 0.29 -18.51
CA ARG A 507 -4.28 0.31 -17.62
C ARG A 507 -5.59 0.46 -18.39
N LYS A 508 -6.61 -0.33 -17.99
CA LYS A 508 -7.98 -0.23 -18.50
C LYS A 508 -8.95 0.14 -17.38
N VAL A 509 -10.01 0.87 -17.74
CA VAL A 509 -11.13 1.09 -16.82
C VAL A 509 -11.88 -0.24 -16.64
N PRO A 510 -12.03 -0.75 -15.39
CA PRO A 510 -12.73 -2.00 -15.17
C PRO A 510 -14.23 -1.85 -15.43
N HIS A 511 -14.85 -2.90 -15.96
CA HIS A 511 -16.30 -2.96 -16.09
C HIS A 511 -16.94 -3.38 -14.77
N LEU A 512 -17.67 -2.46 -14.12
CA LEU A 512 -18.34 -2.75 -12.86
C LEU A 512 -19.67 -3.45 -13.09
N ALA A 513 -19.82 -4.62 -12.49
CA ALA A 513 -21.12 -5.28 -12.42
C ALA A 513 -21.88 -4.80 -11.16
N THR A 514 -23.17 -4.52 -11.30
CA THR A 514 -24.10 -4.18 -10.21
C THR A 514 -24.55 -5.40 -9.44
#